data_cebaa04075ecff0451811ab9aaa0e141
#
_entry.id   cebaa04075ecff0451811ab9aaa0e141
#
_cell.length_a   1.000
_cell.length_b   1.000
_cell.length_c   1.000
_cell.angle_alpha   90.00
_cell.angle_beta   90.00
_cell.angle_gamma   90.00
#
_symmetry.space_group_name_H-M   'P 1'
#
loop_
_entity.id
_entity.type
_entity.pdbx_description
1 polymer ?
#
loop_
_entity_poly.entity_id
_entity_poly.type
_entity_poly.pdbx_seq_one_letter_code
_entity_poly.pdbx_strand_id
1 'polypeptide(L)'
;MNKVFKTEEAPEILRTKGVELRDSLIAQVDAGNTDFCFDSKVYAHDSVKEQMMKDQHGKCAYCEQYKNGDFGCVEHYRPKGGFGSPLQKPGYYWLAYDWQNLLFSCSECNTSYKRNLFPLVNENARDIEHRDISNEEPTIINPATTDPGEHIEFSEFIIRPKLIDGQESLQGKTTIGVFRLNDR
;
A
#
# COMPACT_ATOMS: atom_id res chain seq x y z
N MET A 1 -0.51 -7.37 12.76
CA MET A 1 -0.06 -6.13 12.07
C MET A 1 0.46 -5.17 13.10
N ASN A 2 1.67 -4.67 12.93
CA ASN A 2 2.32 -3.69 13.80
C ASN A 2 2.58 -2.39 13.04
N LYS A 3 2.79 -1.30 13.76
CA LYS A 3 3.24 -0.03 13.20
C LYS A 3 4.59 -0.23 12.49
N VAL A 4 4.71 0.30 11.28
CA VAL A 4 5.95 0.31 10.50
C VAL A 4 6.60 1.70 10.63
N PHE A 5 7.84 1.73 11.10
CA PHE A 5 8.63 2.95 11.18
C PHE A 5 9.56 3.01 9.97
N LYS A 6 9.13 3.68 8.94
CA LYS A 6 9.92 3.83 7.72
C LYS A 6 11.05 4.83 7.92
N THR A 7 12.19 4.52 7.33
CA THR A 7 13.29 5.48 7.18
C THR A 7 12.78 6.71 6.42
N GLU A 8 13.09 7.91 6.94
CA GLU A 8 12.62 9.18 6.35
C GLU A 8 13.15 9.38 4.94
N GLU A 9 14.44 9.10 4.74
CA GLU A 9 15.09 9.25 3.45
C GLU A 9 14.82 8.04 2.56
N ALA A 10 14.17 8.28 1.42
CA ALA A 10 13.93 7.25 0.42
C ALA A 10 15.27 6.75 -0.18
N PRO A 11 15.37 5.48 -0.59
CA PRO A 11 16.51 4.98 -1.34
C PRO A 11 16.83 5.85 -2.58
N GLU A 12 18.12 6.06 -2.86
CA GLU A 12 18.59 6.98 -3.89
C GLU A 12 17.95 6.74 -5.26
N ILE A 13 17.77 5.49 -5.65
CA ILE A 13 17.15 5.12 -6.92
C ILE A 13 15.72 5.69 -7.07
N LEU A 14 14.96 5.80 -5.97
CA LEU A 14 13.63 6.40 -5.99
C LEU A 14 13.71 7.93 -6.06
N ARG A 15 14.69 8.54 -5.38
CA ARG A 15 14.90 9.99 -5.38
C ARG A 15 15.44 10.54 -6.70
N THR A 16 16.08 9.69 -7.50
CA THR A 16 16.66 10.04 -8.80
C THR A 16 15.79 9.47 -9.93
N LYS A 17 16.04 8.23 -10.33
CA LYS A 17 15.34 7.59 -11.45
C LYS A 17 13.82 7.47 -11.21
N GLY A 18 13.40 7.26 -9.97
CA GLY A 18 11.98 7.22 -9.59
C GLY A 18 11.27 8.54 -9.89
N VAL A 19 11.90 9.67 -9.57
CA VAL A 19 11.36 11.02 -9.86
C VAL A 19 11.26 11.24 -11.36
N GLU A 20 12.30 10.93 -12.14
CA GLU A 20 12.25 11.04 -13.61
C GLU A 20 11.10 10.24 -14.23
N LEU A 21 10.94 8.99 -13.79
CA LEU A 21 9.88 8.11 -14.29
C LEU A 21 8.48 8.59 -13.87
N ARG A 22 8.33 9.07 -12.63
CA ARG A 22 7.08 9.69 -12.17
C ARG A 22 6.69 10.87 -13.05
N ASP A 23 7.61 11.79 -13.29
CA ASP A 23 7.36 12.99 -14.08
C ASP A 23 7.04 12.65 -15.54
N SER A 24 7.71 11.62 -16.09
CA SER A 24 7.37 11.06 -17.40
C SER A 24 5.96 10.46 -17.46
N LEU A 25 5.54 9.71 -16.42
CA LEU A 25 4.17 9.17 -16.35
C LEU A 25 3.12 10.29 -16.27
N ILE A 26 3.37 11.32 -15.48
CA ILE A 26 2.50 12.49 -15.38
C ILE A 26 2.35 13.16 -16.75
N ALA A 27 3.45 13.43 -17.44
CA ALA A 27 3.43 14.03 -18.76
C ALA A 27 2.69 13.17 -19.80
N GLN A 28 2.82 11.85 -19.74
CA GLN A 28 2.09 10.93 -20.63
C GLN A 28 0.58 10.99 -20.39
N VAL A 29 0.15 10.98 -19.13
CA VAL A 29 -1.28 11.06 -18.78
C VAL A 29 -1.85 12.42 -19.15
N ASP A 30 -1.14 13.51 -18.88
CA ASP A 30 -1.55 14.87 -19.26
C ASP A 30 -1.67 15.04 -20.80
N ALA A 31 -0.90 14.25 -21.56
CA ALA A 31 -1.02 14.14 -23.03
C ALA A 31 -2.15 13.19 -23.50
N GLY A 32 -2.94 12.63 -22.59
CA GLY A 32 -4.05 11.72 -22.90
C GLY A 32 -3.64 10.26 -23.11
N ASN A 33 -2.39 9.88 -22.84
CA ASN A 33 -1.95 8.48 -22.91
C ASN A 33 -2.27 7.78 -21.59
N THR A 34 -3.07 6.73 -21.64
CA THR A 34 -3.41 5.89 -20.47
C THR A 34 -2.79 4.49 -20.54
N ASP A 35 -2.07 4.18 -21.61
CA ASP A 35 -1.36 2.93 -21.79
C ASP A 35 0.14 3.13 -21.55
N PHE A 36 0.55 3.02 -20.29
CA PHE A 36 1.93 3.21 -19.85
C PHE A 36 2.38 2.05 -18.97
N CYS A 37 3.68 1.82 -18.91
CA CYS A 37 4.31 0.77 -18.13
C CYS A 37 5.07 1.34 -16.94
N PHE A 38 5.13 0.55 -15.86
CA PHE A 38 5.91 0.87 -14.67
C PHE A 38 7.22 0.07 -14.69
N ASP A 39 8.34 0.75 -14.50
CA ASP A 39 9.64 0.08 -14.42
C ASP A 39 9.83 -0.54 -13.03
N SER A 40 9.66 -1.85 -12.97
CA SER A 40 9.86 -2.60 -11.73
C SER A 40 11.32 -2.64 -11.26
N LYS A 41 12.29 -2.43 -12.15
CA LYS A 41 13.70 -2.36 -11.79
C LYS A 41 14.02 -1.15 -10.92
N VAL A 42 13.12 -0.15 -10.89
CA VAL A 42 13.26 1.05 -10.05
C VAL A 42 12.49 0.89 -8.75
N TYR A 43 11.17 0.70 -8.77
CA TYR A 43 10.41 0.61 -7.52
C TYR A 43 10.68 -0.68 -6.73
N ALA A 44 11.11 -1.75 -7.38
CA ALA A 44 11.51 -3.00 -6.75
C ALA A 44 13.03 -3.27 -6.84
N HIS A 45 13.82 -2.22 -6.95
CA HIS A 45 15.28 -2.30 -6.89
C HIS A 45 15.73 -2.91 -5.56
N ASP A 46 16.87 -3.61 -5.56
CA ASP A 46 17.33 -4.32 -4.36
C ASP A 46 17.50 -3.39 -3.17
N SER A 47 18.06 -2.18 -3.38
CA SER A 47 18.18 -1.19 -2.29
C SER A 47 16.83 -0.75 -1.70
N VAL A 48 15.75 -0.75 -2.49
CA VAL A 48 14.39 -0.45 -2.02
C VAL A 48 13.86 -1.59 -1.17
N LYS A 49 14.01 -2.82 -1.65
CA LYS A 49 13.59 -4.02 -0.91
C LYS A 49 14.36 -4.18 0.39
N GLU A 50 15.69 -4.03 0.34
CA GLU A 50 16.56 -4.13 1.51
C GLU A 50 16.17 -3.11 2.58
N GLN A 51 15.91 -1.85 2.18
CA GLN A 51 15.50 -0.82 3.13
C GLN A 51 14.12 -1.14 3.73
N MET A 52 13.13 -1.55 2.92
CA MET A 52 11.82 -1.96 3.45
C MET A 52 11.92 -3.16 4.39
N MET A 53 12.71 -4.16 4.03
CA MET A 53 12.95 -5.33 4.89
C MET A 53 13.57 -4.94 6.23
N LYS A 54 14.51 -3.99 6.21
CA LYS A 54 15.14 -3.46 7.42
C LYS A 54 14.10 -2.72 8.29
N ASP A 55 13.33 -1.81 7.70
CA ASP A 55 12.31 -1.02 8.40
C ASP A 55 11.18 -1.91 8.97
N GLN A 56 10.89 -3.03 8.32
CA GLN A 56 9.83 -3.98 8.70
C GLN A 56 10.35 -5.26 9.38
N HIS A 57 11.64 -5.31 9.74
CA HIS A 57 12.27 -6.46 10.40
C HIS A 57 12.05 -7.79 9.64
N GLY A 58 12.05 -7.75 8.30
CA GLY A 58 11.81 -8.90 7.44
C GLY A 58 10.38 -9.45 7.44
N LYS A 59 9.41 -8.69 7.97
CA LYS A 59 8.02 -9.11 8.09
C LYS A 59 7.12 -8.45 7.07
N CYS A 60 6.10 -9.18 6.63
CA CYS A 60 5.03 -8.61 5.82
C CYS A 60 4.30 -7.51 6.58
N ALA A 61 4.10 -6.34 5.95
CA ALA A 61 3.42 -5.17 6.54
C ALA A 61 2.01 -5.48 7.08
N TYR A 62 1.36 -6.49 6.51
CA TYR A 62 -0.04 -6.80 6.83
C TYR A 62 -0.20 -8.01 7.76
N CYS A 63 0.36 -9.13 7.42
CA CYS A 63 0.14 -10.38 8.18
C CYS A 63 1.26 -10.73 9.18
N GLU A 64 2.32 -9.94 9.24
CA GLU A 64 3.49 -10.15 10.11
C GLU A 64 4.29 -11.44 9.82
N GLN A 65 3.91 -12.19 8.79
CA GLN A 65 4.66 -13.38 8.43
C GLN A 65 6.11 -12.98 8.08
N TYR A 66 7.07 -13.61 8.74
CA TYR A 66 8.48 -13.41 8.46
C TYR A 66 8.83 -13.98 7.07
N LYS A 67 9.51 -13.18 6.26
CA LYS A 67 9.97 -13.56 4.92
C LYS A 67 11.47 -13.33 4.83
N ASN A 68 12.21 -14.40 4.69
CA ASN A 68 13.66 -14.34 4.55
C ASN A 68 14.01 -14.11 3.05
N GLY A 69 14.13 -12.83 2.68
CA GLY A 69 14.71 -12.39 1.40
C GLY A 69 13.86 -12.62 0.15
N ASP A 70 13.75 -13.82 -0.33
CA ASP A 70 13.33 -14.09 -1.71
C ASP A 70 11.84 -14.17 -1.99
N PHE A 71 10.98 -14.12 -0.97
CA PHE A 71 9.54 -14.35 -1.13
C PHE A 71 8.66 -13.12 -0.83
N GLY A 72 9.26 -11.95 -0.75
CA GLY A 72 8.55 -10.70 -0.53
C GLY A 72 8.37 -9.89 -1.81
N CYS A 73 7.30 -9.12 -1.83
CA CYS A 73 6.95 -8.23 -2.94
C CYS A 73 6.98 -6.77 -2.47
N VAL A 74 7.27 -5.88 -3.40
CA VAL A 74 6.99 -4.46 -3.21
C VAL A 74 5.50 -4.25 -3.44
N GLU A 75 4.81 -3.88 -2.41
CA GLU A 75 3.40 -3.55 -2.40
C GLU A 75 3.21 -2.05 -2.58
N HIS A 76 2.28 -1.67 -3.44
CA HIS A 76 1.82 -0.29 -3.55
C HIS A 76 0.54 -0.12 -2.71
N TYR A 77 0.64 0.58 -1.59
CA TYR A 77 -0.52 0.81 -0.71
C TYR A 77 -1.69 1.40 -1.50
N ARG A 78 -1.48 2.49 -2.22
CA ARG A 78 -2.37 2.97 -3.30
C ARG A 78 -1.97 2.32 -4.61
N PRO A 79 -2.84 1.55 -5.25
CA PRO A 79 -2.50 0.75 -6.43
C PRO A 79 -2.13 1.64 -7.63
N LYS A 80 -0.93 1.45 -8.16
CA LYS A 80 -0.39 2.31 -9.22
C LYS A 80 -1.10 2.22 -10.57
N GLY A 81 -1.54 1.03 -10.96
CA GLY A 81 -2.03 0.76 -12.33
C GLY A 81 -3.54 0.80 -12.50
N GLY A 82 -4.27 0.77 -11.39
CA GLY A 82 -5.74 0.76 -11.35
C GLY A 82 -6.23 0.28 -10.01
N PHE A 83 -7.49 0.53 -9.68
CA PHE A 83 -8.09 0.21 -8.38
C PHE A 83 -9.47 -0.43 -8.55
N GLY A 84 -9.91 -1.11 -7.49
CA GLY A 84 -11.24 -1.69 -7.41
C GLY A 84 -11.42 -3.03 -8.12
N SER A 85 -12.67 -3.52 -8.06
CA SER A 85 -13.14 -4.71 -8.77
C SER A 85 -14.61 -4.47 -9.17
N PRO A 86 -14.90 -4.25 -10.46
CA PRO A 86 -14.00 -4.30 -11.61
C PRO A 86 -12.90 -3.23 -11.59
N LEU A 87 -11.79 -3.51 -12.29
CA LEU A 87 -10.63 -2.63 -12.32
C LEU A 87 -10.95 -1.31 -13.02
N GLN A 88 -10.75 -0.21 -12.31
CA GLN A 88 -10.83 1.14 -12.85
C GLN A 88 -9.42 1.70 -13.12
N LYS A 89 -9.24 2.40 -14.22
CA LYS A 89 -7.98 3.01 -14.67
C LYS A 89 -8.17 4.51 -14.98
N PRO A 90 -7.09 5.29 -14.87
CA PRO A 90 -5.79 4.93 -14.31
C PRO A 90 -5.85 4.78 -12.78
N GLY A 91 -4.84 4.10 -12.19
CA GLY A 91 -4.63 4.09 -10.74
C GLY A 91 -3.83 5.31 -10.27
N TYR A 92 -3.21 5.17 -9.10
CA TYR A 92 -2.36 6.22 -8.50
C TYR A 92 -0.95 6.19 -9.11
N TYR A 93 -0.87 6.37 -10.44
CA TYR A 93 0.35 6.21 -11.23
C TYR A 93 1.49 7.13 -10.77
N TRP A 94 1.18 8.33 -10.30
CA TRP A 94 2.15 9.31 -9.79
C TRP A 94 2.80 8.88 -8.47
N LEU A 95 2.20 7.91 -7.75
CA LEU A 95 2.71 7.31 -6.53
C LEU A 95 3.46 5.98 -6.77
N ALA A 96 3.70 5.61 -8.02
CA ALA A 96 4.33 4.34 -8.36
C ALA A 96 5.77 4.21 -7.82
N TYR A 97 6.46 5.33 -7.68
CA TYR A 97 7.84 5.42 -7.19
C TYR A 97 7.96 6.19 -5.88
N ASP A 98 6.83 6.53 -5.27
CA ASP A 98 6.81 7.24 -3.99
C ASP A 98 7.13 6.27 -2.85
N TRP A 99 8.21 6.56 -2.12
CA TRP A 99 8.64 5.77 -0.98
C TRP A 99 7.53 5.56 0.05
N GLN A 100 6.72 6.58 0.32
CA GLN A 100 5.65 6.52 1.31
C GLN A 100 4.49 5.62 0.86
N ASN A 101 4.39 5.34 -0.44
CA ASN A 101 3.40 4.43 -1.00
C ASN A 101 3.88 2.97 -1.09
N LEU A 102 5.15 2.68 -0.77
CA LEU A 102 5.72 1.35 -0.90
C LEU A 102 5.83 0.65 0.44
N LEU A 103 5.46 -0.62 0.49
CA LEU A 103 5.57 -1.50 1.65
C LEU A 103 6.14 -2.85 1.24
N PHE A 104 6.84 -3.52 2.14
CA PHE A 104 7.23 -4.91 1.94
C PHE A 104 6.08 -5.83 2.36
N SER A 105 5.63 -6.70 1.47
CA SER A 105 4.57 -7.66 1.77
C SER A 105 4.86 -9.05 1.21
N CYS A 106 4.22 -10.07 1.78
CA CYS A 106 4.26 -11.39 1.18
C CYS A 106 3.41 -11.44 -0.10
N SER A 107 3.72 -12.37 -1.00
CA SER A 107 2.99 -12.55 -2.26
C SER A 107 1.50 -12.80 -2.03
N GLU A 108 1.15 -13.52 -0.98
CA GLU A 108 -0.23 -13.83 -0.64
C GLU A 108 -1.03 -12.56 -0.30
N CYS A 109 -0.51 -11.68 0.57
CA CYS A 109 -1.15 -10.41 0.89
C CYS A 109 -1.23 -9.48 -0.32
N ASN A 110 -0.15 -9.40 -1.13
CA ASN A 110 -0.07 -8.52 -2.29
C ASN A 110 -0.94 -9.05 -3.44
N THR A 111 -0.62 -10.25 -3.96
CA THR A 111 -1.16 -10.73 -5.24
C THR A 111 -2.43 -11.54 -5.12
N SER A 112 -2.67 -12.20 -3.98
CA SER A 112 -3.86 -13.02 -3.80
C SER A 112 -5.00 -12.27 -3.12
N TYR A 113 -4.70 -11.46 -2.12
CA TYR A 113 -5.72 -10.81 -1.30
C TYR A 113 -5.98 -9.36 -1.71
N LYS A 114 -5.03 -8.46 -1.45
CA LYS A 114 -5.25 -7.03 -1.74
C LYS A 114 -5.36 -6.74 -3.23
N ARG A 115 -4.42 -7.22 -4.04
CA ARG A 115 -4.40 -6.89 -5.47
C ARG A 115 -4.51 -5.39 -5.72
N ASN A 116 -5.60 -4.98 -6.39
CA ASN A 116 -5.91 -3.57 -6.67
C ASN A 116 -7.03 -3.02 -5.75
N LEU A 117 -7.41 -3.75 -4.70
CA LEU A 117 -8.42 -3.26 -3.75
C LEU A 117 -7.85 -2.07 -2.97
N PHE A 118 -8.58 -0.98 -3.00
CA PHE A 118 -8.27 0.23 -2.26
C PHE A 118 -9.57 1.02 -2.00
N PRO A 119 -10.45 0.50 -1.15
CA PRO A 119 -11.72 1.16 -0.86
C PRO A 119 -11.53 2.40 0.02
N LEU A 120 -12.31 3.43 -0.25
CA LEU A 120 -12.44 4.64 0.55
C LEU A 120 -13.75 4.65 1.33
N VAL A 121 -13.82 5.42 2.39
CA VAL A 121 -15.09 5.71 3.10
C VAL A 121 -16.08 6.37 2.14
N ASN A 122 -15.59 7.32 1.36
CA ASN A 122 -16.34 7.97 0.30
C ASN A 122 -15.57 7.87 -1.02
N GLU A 123 -16.05 7.04 -1.95
CA GLU A 123 -15.41 6.85 -3.26
C GLU A 123 -15.42 8.12 -4.13
N ASN A 124 -16.33 9.06 -3.90
CA ASN A 124 -16.34 10.36 -4.59
C ASN A 124 -15.19 11.30 -4.16
N ALA A 125 -14.50 10.98 -3.06
CA ALA A 125 -13.31 11.73 -2.65
C ALA A 125 -12.04 11.33 -3.43
N ARG A 126 -12.12 10.31 -4.29
CA ARG A 126 -11.00 9.84 -5.12
C ARG A 126 -10.78 10.80 -6.28
N ASP A 127 -9.67 11.50 -6.26
CA ASP A 127 -9.32 12.49 -7.29
C ASP A 127 -8.04 12.09 -8.04
N ILE A 128 -8.20 11.17 -8.97
CA ILE A 128 -7.10 10.70 -9.83
C ILE A 128 -6.71 11.76 -10.86
N GLU A 129 -7.68 12.54 -11.34
CA GLU A 129 -7.48 13.56 -12.37
C GLU A 129 -6.53 14.68 -11.89
N HIS A 130 -6.78 15.22 -10.69
CA HIS A 130 -5.93 16.25 -10.12
C HIS A 130 -4.77 15.71 -9.29
N ARG A 131 -4.66 14.38 -9.15
CA ARG A 131 -3.63 13.72 -8.34
C ARG A 131 -3.66 14.14 -6.87
N ASP A 132 -4.86 14.43 -6.37
CA ASP A 132 -5.09 14.85 -5.00
C ASP A 132 -5.63 13.70 -4.14
N ILE A 133 -4.95 13.42 -3.05
CA ILE A 133 -5.32 12.39 -2.07
C ILE A 133 -5.68 12.99 -0.71
N SER A 134 -5.75 14.32 -0.60
CA SER A 134 -5.92 15.04 0.68
C SER A 134 -7.28 14.76 1.33
N ASN A 135 -8.30 14.50 0.52
CA ASN A 135 -9.66 14.21 0.97
C ASN A 135 -9.99 12.71 1.05
N GLU A 136 -9.02 11.85 0.74
CA GLU A 136 -9.22 10.41 0.78
C GLU A 136 -9.15 9.87 2.19
N GLU A 137 -10.14 9.08 2.56
CA GLU A 137 -10.17 8.29 3.80
C GLU A 137 -10.13 6.80 3.47
N PRO A 138 -8.92 6.19 3.37
CA PRO A 138 -8.79 4.76 3.07
C PRO A 138 -9.34 3.90 4.19
N THR A 139 -10.06 2.83 3.83
CA THR A 139 -10.58 1.87 4.79
C THR A 139 -9.62 0.69 5.06
N ILE A 140 -8.52 0.59 4.30
CA ILE A 140 -7.41 -0.32 4.61
C ILE A 140 -6.37 0.44 5.43
N ILE A 141 -5.92 -0.14 6.54
CA ILE A 141 -4.87 0.44 7.39
C ILE A 141 -3.55 0.52 6.61
N ASN A 142 -2.95 1.72 6.59
CA ASN A 142 -1.55 1.87 6.20
C ASN A 142 -0.68 1.79 7.47
N PRO A 143 0.03 0.71 7.72
CA PRO A 143 0.81 0.57 8.96
C PRO A 143 2.00 1.53 9.05
N ALA A 144 2.38 2.19 7.94
CA ALA A 144 3.43 3.21 7.98
C ALA A 144 2.93 4.57 8.50
N THR A 145 1.64 4.88 8.36
CA THR A 145 1.06 6.16 8.79
C THR A 145 0.14 6.03 10.00
N THR A 146 -0.60 4.94 10.08
CA THR A 146 -1.59 4.67 11.13
C THR A 146 -1.09 3.56 12.05
N ASP A 147 -1.26 3.68 13.37
CA ASP A 147 -0.99 2.58 14.28
C ASP A 147 -2.13 1.55 14.16
N PRO A 148 -1.84 0.31 13.72
CA PRO A 148 -2.88 -0.71 13.63
C PRO A 148 -3.57 -1.00 14.96
N GLY A 149 -2.87 -0.82 16.10
CA GLY A 149 -3.44 -0.99 17.42
C GLY A 149 -4.56 0.00 17.80
N GLU A 150 -4.74 1.08 17.01
CA GLU A 150 -5.88 1.98 17.16
C GLU A 150 -7.17 1.39 16.56
N HIS A 151 -7.06 0.44 15.65
CA HIS A 151 -8.16 -0.10 14.85
C HIS A 151 -8.42 -1.59 15.01
N ILE A 152 -7.40 -2.36 15.44
CA ILE A 152 -7.50 -3.81 15.62
C ILE A 152 -7.03 -4.20 17.03
N GLU A 153 -7.62 -5.27 17.55
CA GLU A 153 -7.25 -5.88 18.81
C GLU A 153 -7.25 -7.41 18.71
N PHE A 154 -6.61 -8.06 19.67
CA PHE A 154 -6.60 -9.51 19.78
C PHE A 154 -7.55 -9.93 20.92
N SER A 155 -8.43 -10.88 20.61
CA SER A 155 -9.22 -11.61 21.60
C SER A 155 -8.80 -13.07 21.52
N GLU A 156 -7.94 -13.51 22.45
CA GLU A 156 -7.25 -14.78 22.40
C GLU A 156 -6.42 -14.92 21.10
N PHE A 157 -6.86 -15.78 20.18
CA PHE A 157 -6.17 -16.04 18.90
C PHE A 157 -6.86 -15.35 17.69
N ILE A 158 -7.94 -14.61 17.94
CA ILE A 158 -8.74 -13.96 16.90
C ILE A 158 -8.43 -12.48 16.86
N ILE A 159 -8.18 -11.97 15.67
CA ILE A 159 -8.04 -10.53 15.41
C ILE A 159 -9.45 -9.94 15.21
N ARG A 160 -9.77 -8.88 15.95
CA ARG A 160 -11.06 -8.20 15.85
C ARG A 160 -10.88 -6.71 15.54
N PRO A 161 -11.85 -6.08 14.85
CA PRO A 161 -11.91 -4.63 14.79
C PRO A 161 -12.14 -4.07 16.20
N LYS A 162 -11.39 -3.04 16.55
CA LYS A 162 -11.55 -2.34 17.82
C LYS A 162 -12.85 -1.54 17.84
N LEU A 163 -13.47 -1.42 18.99
CA LEU A 163 -14.62 -0.51 19.16
C LEU A 163 -14.11 0.92 19.36
N ILE A 164 -14.58 1.83 18.52
CA ILE A 164 -14.34 3.27 18.61
C ILE A 164 -15.72 3.91 18.74
N ASP A 165 -15.96 4.62 19.85
CA ASP A 165 -17.27 5.22 20.15
C ASP A 165 -18.45 4.23 20.07
N GLY A 166 -18.21 2.98 20.48
CA GLY A 166 -19.22 1.92 20.49
C GLY A 166 -19.48 1.25 19.14
N GLN A 167 -18.73 1.61 18.08
CA GLN A 167 -18.83 1.03 16.75
C GLN A 167 -17.53 0.33 16.36
N GLU A 168 -17.63 -0.76 15.59
CA GLU A 168 -16.44 -1.41 15.03
C GLU A 168 -15.68 -0.46 14.12
N SER A 169 -14.36 -0.36 14.31
CA SER A 169 -13.49 0.36 13.39
C SER A 169 -13.65 -0.15 11.96
N LEU A 170 -14.08 0.72 11.06
CA LEU A 170 -14.21 0.39 9.64
C LEU A 170 -12.86 -0.01 9.04
N GLN A 171 -11.79 0.71 9.39
CA GLN A 171 -10.44 0.38 8.93
C GLN A 171 -9.98 -0.99 9.45
N GLY A 172 -10.23 -1.27 10.73
CA GLY A 172 -9.94 -2.59 11.32
C GLY A 172 -10.69 -3.70 10.61
N LYS A 173 -12.00 -3.56 10.47
CA LYS A 173 -12.87 -4.54 9.83
C LYS A 173 -12.48 -4.80 8.37
N THR A 174 -12.26 -3.75 7.58
CA THR A 174 -11.87 -3.86 6.18
C THR A 174 -10.51 -4.52 6.03
N THR A 175 -9.53 -4.12 6.84
CA THR A 175 -8.18 -4.69 6.80
C THR A 175 -8.18 -6.17 7.15
N ILE A 176 -8.86 -6.58 8.23
CA ILE A 176 -8.98 -7.98 8.63
C ILE A 176 -9.60 -8.80 7.49
N GLY A 177 -10.68 -8.30 6.87
CA GLY A 177 -11.38 -8.98 5.79
C GLY A 177 -10.55 -9.08 4.51
N VAL A 178 -9.94 -7.97 4.07
CA VAL A 178 -9.14 -7.94 2.83
C VAL A 178 -7.96 -8.90 2.91
N PHE A 179 -7.22 -8.89 4.02
CA PHE A 179 -6.02 -9.72 4.18
C PHE A 179 -6.30 -11.08 4.81
N ARG A 180 -7.56 -11.41 5.09
CA ARG A 180 -7.98 -12.68 5.71
C ARG A 180 -7.13 -13.03 6.94
N LEU A 181 -6.98 -12.07 7.85
CA LEU A 181 -6.01 -12.20 8.94
C LEU A 181 -6.36 -13.32 9.93
N ASN A 182 -7.61 -13.76 9.99
CA ASN A 182 -8.06 -14.87 10.84
C ASN A 182 -8.07 -16.24 10.14
N ASP A 183 -7.75 -16.30 8.85
CA ASP A 183 -7.80 -17.54 8.06
C ASP A 183 -6.43 -18.25 7.99
N ARG A 184 -5.48 -17.88 8.86
CA ARG A 184 -4.06 -18.29 8.82
C ARG A 184 -3.64 -19.10 10.02
#